data_724bebda473cb6d30313f3e632df2d0f
#
_entry.id   724bebda473cb6d30313f3e632df2d0f
#
_cell.length_a   1.000
_cell.length_b   1.000
_cell.length_c   1.000
_cell.angle_alpha   90.00
_cell.angle_beta   90.00
_cell.angle_gamma   90.00
#
_symmetry.space_group_name_H-M   'P 1'
#
loop_
_entity.id
_entity.type
_entity.pdbx_description
1 polymer ?
#
loop_
_entity_poly.entity_id
_entity_poly.type
_entity_poly.pdbx_seq_one_letter_code
_entity_poly.pdbx_strand_id
1 'polypeptide(L)'
;MPTIKLIALWALAAAMVGVGVLHFVQPKPFVRIVPKYLPAPLALVYISGVFEILGGIGLLIPETRAWAAWGLIALYLAVFPANIYMLTDNVSLNPKKPIPRWMLWLRLPFQLVFIAWAYWFTS
;
A
#
# COMPACT_ATOMS: atom_id res chain seq x y z
N MET A 1 19.59 5.88 -15.60
CA MET A 1 18.50 6.44 -14.78
C MET A 1 19.02 7.67 -14.04
N PRO A 2 18.32 8.80 -14.09
CA PRO A 2 18.73 9.98 -13.33
C PRO A 2 18.81 9.71 -11.84
N THR A 3 19.69 10.41 -11.13
CA THR A 3 19.93 10.20 -9.71
C THR A 3 18.64 10.35 -8.87
N ILE A 4 17.83 11.36 -9.16
CA ILE A 4 16.58 11.59 -8.44
C ILE A 4 15.63 10.43 -8.64
N LYS A 5 15.51 9.91 -9.87
CA LYS A 5 14.66 8.76 -10.16
C LYS A 5 15.15 7.51 -9.46
N LEU A 6 16.47 7.31 -9.38
CA LEU A 6 17.07 6.19 -8.68
C LEU A 6 16.80 6.25 -7.17
N ILE A 7 16.93 7.42 -6.56
CA ILE A 7 16.62 7.62 -5.15
C ILE A 7 15.14 7.33 -4.90
N ALA A 8 14.26 7.83 -5.77
CA ALA A 8 12.82 7.60 -5.67
C ALA A 8 12.48 6.10 -5.81
N LEU A 9 13.19 5.38 -6.68
CA LEU A 9 13.02 3.95 -6.86
C LEU A 9 13.34 3.18 -5.57
N TRP A 10 14.50 3.44 -4.97
CA TRP A 10 14.91 2.79 -3.73
C TRP A 10 14.00 3.15 -2.57
N ALA A 11 13.55 4.41 -2.50
CA ALA A 11 12.63 4.85 -1.46
C ALA A 11 11.29 4.11 -1.55
N LEU A 12 10.74 3.98 -2.77
CA LEU A 12 9.48 3.27 -2.98
C LEU A 12 9.63 1.78 -2.66
N ALA A 13 10.72 1.16 -3.14
CA ALA A 13 10.98 -0.25 -2.88
C ALA A 13 11.11 -0.53 -1.38
N ALA A 14 11.86 0.29 -0.66
CA ALA A 14 12.04 0.14 0.77
C ALA A 14 10.73 0.33 1.53
N ALA A 15 9.92 1.32 1.13
CA ALA A 15 8.62 1.56 1.73
C ALA A 15 7.67 0.37 1.54
N MET A 16 7.64 -0.19 0.32
CA MET A 16 6.75 -1.32 0.02
C MET A 16 7.18 -2.59 0.76
N VAL A 17 8.47 -2.90 0.79
CA VAL A 17 8.97 -4.05 1.56
C VAL A 17 8.70 -3.85 3.05
N GLY A 18 8.96 -2.66 3.59
CA GLY A 18 8.74 -2.36 4.99
C GLY A 18 7.29 -2.50 5.40
N VAL A 19 6.38 -1.90 4.65
CA VAL A 19 4.94 -1.98 4.92
C VAL A 19 4.44 -3.42 4.74
N GLY A 20 4.92 -4.13 3.71
CA GLY A 20 4.57 -5.53 3.50
C GLY A 20 4.98 -6.41 4.66
N VAL A 21 6.18 -6.20 5.21
CA VAL A 21 6.64 -6.92 6.41
C VAL A 21 5.73 -6.63 7.60
N LEU A 22 5.30 -5.37 7.77
CA LEU A 22 4.38 -5.00 8.85
C LEU A 22 3.04 -5.75 8.78
N HIS A 23 2.59 -6.12 7.59
CA HIS A 23 1.38 -6.93 7.44
C HIS A 23 1.50 -8.28 8.13
N PHE A 24 2.71 -8.82 8.24
CA PHE A 24 2.97 -10.10 8.92
C PHE A 24 3.32 -9.92 10.39
N VAL A 25 4.07 -8.86 10.73
CA VAL A 25 4.51 -8.60 12.10
C VAL A 25 3.38 -8.04 12.97
N GLN A 26 2.58 -7.13 12.40
CA GLN A 26 1.47 -6.49 13.09
C GLN A 26 0.23 -6.48 12.19
N PRO A 27 -0.42 -7.64 11.98
CA PRO A 27 -1.57 -7.71 11.07
C PRO A 27 -2.83 -7.04 11.62
N LYS A 28 -3.00 -6.92 12.94
CA LYS A 28 -4.24 -6.44 13.55
C LYS A 28 -4.68 -5.04 13.06
N PRO A 29 -3.80 -4.02 12.98
CA PRO A 29 -4.22 -2.72 12.46
C PRO A 29 -4.74 -2.80 11.03
N PHE A 30 -4.11 -3.63 10.19
CA PHE A 30 -4.54 -3.78 8.80
C PHE A 30 -5.87 -4.53 8.68
N VAL A 31 -6.07 -5.55 9.52
CA VAL A 31 -7.34 -6.29 9.55
C VAL A 31 -8.50 -5.35 9.89
N ARG A 32 -8.29 -4.38 10.79
CA ARG A 32 -9.33 -3.44 11.20
C ARG A 32 -9.86 -2.60 10.04
N ILE A 33 -9.04 -2.31 9.04
CA ILE A 33 -9.44 -1.45 7.91
C ILE A 33 -9.94 -2.25 6.71
N VAL A 34 -9.94 -3.58 6.76
CA VAL A 34 -10.58 -4.39 5.73
C VAL A 34 -12.09 -4.20 5.85
N PRO A 35 -12.78 -3.80 4.76
CA PRO A 35 -14.23 -3.64 4.81
C PRO A 35 -14.93 -4.93 5.26
N LYS A 36 -15.96 -4.79 6.11
CA LYS A 36 -16.64 -5.94 6.71
C LYS A 36 -17.34 -6.83 5.68
N TYR A 37 -17.65 -6.29 4.50
CA TYR A 37 -18.28 -7.08 3.44
C TYR A 37 -17.30 -8.00 2.70
N LEU A 38 -15.99 -7.90 2.98
CA LEU A 38 -15.00 -8.78 2.37
C LEU A 38 -14.73 -9.98 3.28
N PRO A 39 -14.56 -11.18 2.69
CA PRO A 39 -14.30 -12.40 3.46
C PRO A 39 -12.83 -12.50 3.86
N ALA A 40 -12.55 -13.28 4.91
CA ALA A 40 -11.21 -13.67 5.34
C ALA A 40 -10.24 -12.48 5.45
N PRO A 41 -10.51 -11.48 6.33
CA PRO A 41 -9.69 -10.27 6.38
C PRO A 41 -8.21 -10.55 6.68
N LEU A 42 -7.89 -11.51 7.52
CA LEU A 42 -6.49 -11.85 7.83
C LEU A 42 -5.76 -12.38 6.60
N ALA A 43 -6.42 -13.25 5.82
CA ALA A 43 -5.84 -13.77 4.58
C ALA A 43 -5.60 -12.64 3.57
N LEU A 44 -6.54 -11.69 3.46
CA LEU A 44 -6.38 -10.53 2.57
C LEU A 44 -5.20 -9.66 2.97
N VAL A 45 -4.99 -9.45 4.27
CA VAL A 45 -3.84 -8.70 4.80
C VAL A 45 -2.53 -9.40 4.42
N TYR A 46 -2.44 -10.71 4.63
CA TYR A 46 -1.23 -11.45 4.29
C TYR A 46 -0.96 -11.48 2.79
N ILE A 47 -1.99 -11.67 1.97
CA ILE A 47 -1.85 -11.64 0.51
C ILE A 47 -1.34 -10.27 0.06
N SER A 48 -1.91 -9.18 0.58
CA SER A 48 -1.45 -7.82 0.27
C SER A 48 0.01 -7.62 0.67
N GLY A 49 0.41 -8.12 1.84
CA GLY A 49 1.79 -8.04 2.31
C GLY A 49 2.76 -8.75 1.39
N VAL A 50 2.42 -9.95 0.91
CA VAL A 50 3.24 -10.69 -0.04
C VAL A 50 3.41 -9.89 -1.35
N PHE A 51 2.32 -9.36 -1.90
CA PHE A 51 2.38 -8.57 -3.13
C PHE A 51 3.20 -7.30 -2.96
N GLU A 52 3.11 -6.63 -1.81
CA GLU A 52 3.91 -5.44 -1.54
C GLU A 52 5.40 -5.75 -1.46
N ILE A 53 5.78 -6.84 -0.79
CA ILE A 53 7.18 -7.27 -0.69
C ILE A 53 7.70 -7.65 -2.08
N LEU A 54 6.97 -8.47 -2.82
CA LEU A 54 7.37 -8.89 -4.15
C LEU A 54 7.44 -7.71 -5.12
N GLY A 55 6.49 -6.77 -5.02
CA GLY A 55 6.50 -5.57 -5.82
C GLY A 55 7.69 -4.67 -5.50
N GLY A 56 8.01 -4.50 -4.23
CA GLY A 56 9.18 -3.71 -3.81
C GLY A 56 10.48 -4.31 -4.30
N ILE A 57 10.67 -5.62 -4.15
CA ILE A 57 11.86 -6.32 -4.64
C ILE A 57 11.92 -6.26 -6.16
N GLY A 58 10.79 -6.50 -6.84
CA GLY A 58 10.71 -6.49 -8.30
C GLY A 58 11.07 -5.14 -8.92
N LEU A 59 10.80 -4.03 -8.21
CA LEU A 59 11.20 -2.70 -8.66
C LEU A 59 12.72 -2.57 -8.79
N LEU A 60 13.48 -3.25 -7.94
CA LEU A 60 14.94 -3.15 -7.93
C LEU A 60 15.59 -3.98 -9.03
N ILE A 61 14.88 -4.93 -9.62
CA ILE A 61 15.37 -5.80 -10.70
C ILE A 61 14.93 -5.20 -12.03
N PRO A 62 15.87 -4.75 -12.90
CA PRO A 62 15.50 -4.07 -14.16
C PRO A 62 14.52 -4.86 -15.04
N GLU A 63 14.69 -6.17 -15.12
CA GLU A 63 13.85 -7.03 -15.97
C GLU A 63 12.39 -7.14 -15.50
N THR A 64 12.15 -6.96 -14.21
CA THR A 64 10.80 -7.07 -13.62
C THR A 64 10.24 -5.73 -13.18
N ARG A 65 11.01 -4.65 -13.30
CA ARG A 65 10.63 -3.34 -12.76
C ARG A 65 9.28 -2.84 -13.26
N ALA A 66 9.06 -2.86 -14.57
CA ALA A 66 7.81 -2.40 -15.15
C ALA A 66 6.63 -3.25 -14.69
N TRP A 67 6.79 -4.56 -14.66
CA TRP A 67 5.77 -5.48 -14.16
C TRP A 67 5.46 -5.24 -12.68
N ALA A 68 6.52 -5.06 -11.87
CA ALA A 68 6.36 -4.79 -10.44
C ALA A 68 5.61 -3.47 -10.21
N ALA A 69 5.95 -2.43 -10.98
CA ALA A 69 5.28 -1.12 -10.87
C ALA A 69 3.80 -1.21 -11.22
N TRP A 70 3.45 -1.91 -12.30
CA TRP A 70 2.03 -2.12 -12.64
C TRP A 70 1.31 -2.97 -11.60
N GLY A 71 1.99 -3.99 -11.06
CA GLY A 71 1.44 -4.80 -9.98
C GLY A 71 1.14 -4.00 -8.72
N LEU A 72 2.04 -3.08 -8.35
CA LEU A 72 1.81 -2.18 -7.21
C LEU A 72 0.65 -1.22 -7.47
N ILE A 73 0.52 -0.70 -8.68
CA ILE A 73 -0.62 0.15 -9.05
C ILE A 73 -1.92 -0.63 -8.89
N ALA A 74 -1.97 -1.86 -9.40
CA ALA A 74 -3.14 -2.72 -9.24
C ALA A 74 -3.46 -2.98 -7.77
N LEU A 75 -2.43 -3.21 -6.96
CA LEU A 75 -2.60 -3.42 -5.52
C LEU A 75 -3.17 -2.18 -4.84
N TYR A 76 -2.65 -0.99 -5.15
CA TYR A 76 -3.16 0.27 -4.60
C TYR A 76 -4.62 0.48 -4.96
N LEU A 77 -5.01 0.16 -6.19
CA LEU A 77 -6.41 0.25 -6.61
C LEU A 77 -7.28 -0.76 -5.84
N ALA A 78 -6.74 -1.96 -5.60
CA ALA A 78 -7.46 -2.99 -4.87
C ALA A 78 -7.66 -2.65 -3.39
N VAL A 79 -6.72 -1.92 -2.78
CA VAL A 79 -6.84 -1.52 -1.37
C VAL A 79 -7.54 -0.17 -1.18
N PHE A 80 -7.88 0.52 -2.26
CA PHE A 80 -8.59 1.79 -2.17
C PHE A 80 -9.90 1.69 -1.39
N PRO A 81 -10.70 0.62 -1.52
CA PRO A 81 -11.89 0.44 -0.68
C PRO A 81 -11.60 0.48 0.83
N ALA A 82 -10.44 0.04 1.29
CA ALA A 82 -10.08 0.13 2.70
C ALA A 82 -9.96 1.58 3.16
N ASN A 83 -9.39 2.46 2.35
CA ASN A 83 -9.31 3.88 2.67
C ASN A 83 -10.70 4.53 2.69
N ILE A 84 -11.57 4.15 1.76
CA ILE A 84 -12.95 4.62 1.75
C ILE A 84 -13.69 4.14 3.00
N TYR A 85 -13.49 2.87 3.36
CA TYR A 85 -14.12 2.28 4.55
C TYR A 85 -13.69 3.01 5.82
N MET A 86 -12.40 3.35 5.96
CA MET A 86 -11.92 4.12 7.10
C MET A 86 -12.63 5.46 7.22
N LEU A 87 -12.90 6.12 6.08
CA LEU A 87 -13.56 7.41 6.05
C LEU A 87 -15.06 7.29 6.35
N THR A 88 -15.76 6.36 5.70
CA THR A 88 -17.21 6.22 5.82
C THR A 88 -17.66 5.65 7.15
N ASP A 89 -16.90 4.67 7.68
CA ASP A 89 -17.24 3.97 8.91
C ASP A 89 -16.45 4.47 10.12
N ASN A 90 -15.63 5.50 9.90
CA ASN A 90 -14.83 6.14 10.95
C ASN A 90 -13.92 5.16 11.69
N VAL A 91 -13.30 4.23 10.94
CA VAL A 91 -12.41 3.20 11.47
C VAL A 91 -10.99 3.72 11.53
N SER A 92 -10.27 3.42 12.61
CA SER A 92 -8.86 3.76 12.74
C SER A 92 -8.02 2.50 12.85
N LEU A 93 -6.71 2.63 12.57
CA LEU A 93 -5.76 1.54 12.71
C LEU A 93 -5.59 1.11 14.17
N ASN A 94 -5.77 2.04 15.11
CA ASN A 94 -5.68 1.77 16.54
C ASN A 94 -6.96 2.28 17.22
N PRO A 95 -7.74 1.39 17.89
CA PRO A 95 -8.98 1.80 18.54
C PRO A 95 -8.77 2.79 19.68
N LYS A 96 -7.58 2.82 20.29
CA LYS A 96 -7.25 3.73 21.39
C LYS A 96 -6.82 5.11 20.93
N LYS A 97 -6.52 5.27 19.64
CA LYS A 97 -6.04 6.51 19.04
C LYS A 97 -6.84 6.79 17.78
N PRO A 98 -8.05 7.36 17.90
CA PRO A 98 -8.85 7.65 16.72
C PRO A 98 -8.14 8.67 15.83
N ILE A 99 -8.22 8.44 14.51
CA ILE A 99 -7.64 9.33 13.54
C ILE A 99 -8.63 10.45 13.25
N PRO A 100 -8.21 11.74 13.30
CA PRO A 100 -9.09 12.84 12.93
C PRO A 100 -9.61 12.67 11.50
N ARG A 101 -10.87 13.05 11.27
CA ARG A 101 -11.52 12.84 9.99
C ARG A 101 -10.79 13.51 8.82
N TRP A 102 -10.17 14.68 9.06
CA TRP A 102 -9.42 15.36 8.00
C TRP A 102 -8.20 14.55 7.54
N MET A 103 -7.58 13.79 8.44
CA MET A 103 -6.45 12.89 8.07
C MET A 103 -6.95 11.72 7.22
N LEU A 104 -8.15 11.19 7.50
CA LEU A 104 -8.76 10.14 6.69
C LEU A 104 -9.02 10.64 5.27
N TRP A 105 -9.47 11.90 5.11
CA TRP A 105 -9.64 12.51 3.80
C TRP A 105 -8.30 12.65 3.06
N LEU A 106 -7.22 12.99 3.77
CA LEU A 106 -5.90 13.11 3.16
C LEU A 106 -5.34 11.78 2.66
N ARG A 107 -5.75 10.66 3.25
CA ARG A 107 -5.29 9.34 2.81
C ARG A 107 -5.69 9.03 1.37
N LEU A 108 -6.79 9.56 0.90
CA LEU A 108 -7.25 9.33 -0.48
C LEU A 108 -6.31 9.97 -1.51
N PRO A 109 -5.94 11.27 -1.42
CA PRO A 109 -4.94 11.82 -2.33
C PRO A 109 -3.55 11.22 -2.17
N PHE A 110 -3.14 10.82 -0.95
CA PHE A 110 -1.87 10.12 -0.77
C PHE A 110 -1.83 8.80 -1.52
N GLN A 111 -2.95 8.09 -1.58
CA GLN A 111 -3.07 6.87 -2.38
C GLN A 111 -2.75 7.16 -3.84
N LEU A 112 -3.27 8.26 -4.38
CA LEU A 112 -3.01 8.68 -5.76
C LEU A 112 -1.53 9.06 -5.96
N VAL A 113 -0.89 9.66 -4.96
CA VAL A 113 0.54 9.98 -5.00
C VAL A 113 1.37 8.70 -5.15
N PHE A 114 1.06 7.65 -4.38
CA PHE A 114 1.75 6.37 -4.49
C PHE A 114 1.53 5.72 -5.85
N ILE A 115 0.33 5.80 -6.40
CA ILE A 115 0.04 5.29 -7.74
C ILE A 115 0.88 6.04 -8.80
N ALA A 116 0.92 7.36 -8.73
CA ALA A 116 1.72 8.17 -9.64
C ALA A 116 3.22 7.87 -9.49
N TRP A 117 3.68 7.67 -8.26
CA TRP A 117 5.07 7.32 -7.98
C TRP A 117 5.43 5.98 -8.62
N ALA A 118 4.60 4.95 -8.46
CA ALA A 118 4.82 3.66 -9.08
C ALA A 118 4.74 3.76 -10.62
N TYR A 119 3.83 4.57 -11.14
CA TYR A 119 3.69 4.78 -12.59
C TYR A 119 4.99 5.26 -13.24
N TRP A 120 5.79 6.04 -12.52
CA TRP A 120 7.07 6.54 -13.02
C TRP A 120 8.01 5.41 -13.43
N PHE A 121 7.86 4.22 -12.84
CA PHE A 121 8.74 3.07 -13.08
C PHE A 121 8.14 2.04 -14.04
N THR A 122 7.02 2.35 -14.68
CA THR A 122 6.38 1.45 -15.65
C THR A 122 7.03 1.49 -17.03
N SER A 123 7.93 2.44 -17.27
CA SER A 123 8.61 2.57 -18.55
C SER A 123 10.11 2.81 -18.38
#